data_46349c2c15c8fcae8de346463c30633f
#
_entry.id   46349c2c15c8fcae8de346463c30633f
#
_cell.length_a   1.000
_cell.length_b   1.000
_cell.length_c   1.000
_cell.angle_alpha   90.00
_cell.angle_beta   90.00
_cell.angle_gamma   90.00
#
_symmetry.space_group_name_H-M   'P 1'
#
loop_
_entity.id
_entity.type
_entity.pdbx_description
1 polymer ?
#
loop_
_entity_poly.entity_id
_entity_poly.type
_entity_poly.pdbx_seq_one_letter_code
_entity_poly.pdbx_strand_id
1 'polypeptide(L)'
;MPRRLAHPLDAWCGFPDRRSRTGAKLPLAKAKRPPYTEPMNDIGNIVILTGAGISAESGVATFRGPGGLWEGHRVEDVCTPEALARDPRLVHRFYDLRRAALATVVPNTAHDALARLDAGWPGELLIVTQNVDDLHERAGTKRLLHMHGELRSALCAECGHRRRWEETLPPGTRCPACAAPALRPDIVFFGEMPYRMDTIERALARCELFVSIGTSGAVYPAAGFVQTARYHGAATLEMNLDSSQGSIFFAESRMGRAGDLVPEWVGEMIGRA
;
A
#
# COMPACT_ATOMS: atom_id res chain seq x y z
N MET A 1 20.75 -9.22 -39.87
CA MET A 1 20.16 -9.70 -38.61
C MET A 1 20.40 -8.65 -37.53
N PRO A 2 19.44 -7.90 -37.04
CA PRO A 2 19.63 -6.91 -36.00
C PRO A 2 19.63 -7.59 -34.60
N ARG A 3 20.62 -7.24 -33.80
CA ARG A 3 20.74 -7.67 -32.40
C ARG A 3 19.61 -7.02 -31.58
N ARG A 4 18.83 -7.86 -30.87
CA ARG A 4 17.86 -7.39 -29.87
C ARG A 4 18.61 -6.78 -28.71
N LEU A 5 18.36 -5.52 -28.43
CA LEU A 5 18.78 -4.87 -27.18
C LEU A 5 17.89 -5.38 -26.04
N ALA A 6 18.51 -5.86 -24.97
CA ALA A 6 17.80 -6.32 -23.77
C ALA A 6 17.10 -5.15 -23.07
N HIS A 7 15.88 -5.39 -22.62
CA HIS A 7 15.07 -4.40 -21.93
C HIS A 7 15.57 -4.22 -20.47
N PRO A 8 15.60 -3.01 -19.90
CA PRO A 8 16.14 -2.74 -18.55
C PRO A 8 15.40 -3.44 -17.39
N LEU A 9 14.28 -4.09 -17.65
CA LEU A 9 13.48 -4.79 -16.62
C LEU A 9 13.93 -6.23 -16.35
N ASP A 10 14.89 -6.78 -17.13
CA ASP A 10 15.34 -8.17 -16.96
C ASP A 10 16.42 -8.35 -15.88
N ALA A 11 16.89 -7.27 -15.26
CA ALA A 11 18.00 -7.29 -14.29
C ALA A 11 17.59 -7.71 -12.86
N TRP A 12 16.32 -8.04 -12.60
CA TRP A 12 15.81 -8.34 -11.24
C TRP A 12 15.33 -9.77 -11.03
N CYS A 13 15.54 -10.68 -12.00
CA CYS A 13 15.20 -12.12 -11.90
C CYS A 13 16.42 -13.02 -12.12
N GLY A 14 17.42 -12.92 -11.25
CA GLY A 14 18.55 -13.85 -11.21
C GLY A 14 18.28 -15.02 -10.26
N PHE A 15 17.56 -16.06 -10.68
CA PHE A 15 17.63 -17.39 -10.06
C PHE A 15 18.36 -18.35 -10.98
N PRO A 16 19.41 -19.06 -10.49
CA PRO A 16 20.11 -20.06 -11.28
C PRO A 16 19.26 -21.32 -11.50
N ASP A 17 19.17 -21.75 -12.75
CA ASP A 17 18.60 -23.03 -13.17
C ASP A 17 19.40 -24.19 -12.54
N ARG A 18 18.78 -24.94 -11.66
CA ARG A 18 19.28 -26.23 -11.17
C ARG A 18 18.43 -27.35 -11.73
N ARG A 19 18.82 -27.86 -12.89
CA ARG A 19 18.37 -29.17 -13.32
C ARG A 19 19.19 -30.26 -12.61
N SER A 20 18.44 -31.27 -12.16
CA SER A 20 18.83 -32.65 -11.78
C SER A 20 19.62 -32.82 -10.49
N ARG A 21 18.94 -33.36 -9.49
CA ARG A 21 19.40 -34.53 -8.74
C ARG A 21 18.21 -35.30 -8.14
N THR A 22 18.24 -36.59 -8.38
CA THR A 22 17.33 -37.66 -8.03
C THR A 22 17.02 -37.76 -6.53
N GLY A 23 15.77 -37.91 -6.22
CA GLY A 23 15.12 -38.80 -5.26
C GLY A 23 15.73 -39.02 -3.87
N ALA A 24 15.18 -38.27 -2.88
CA ALA A 24 14.90 -38.79 -1.55
C ALA A 24 13.67 -38.06 -1.02
N LYS A 25 12.53 -38.75 -0.91
CA LYS A 25 11.36 -38.23 -0.18
C LYS A 25 11.71 -38.19 1.31
N LEU A 26 12.09 -37.03 1.80
CA LEU A 26 12.06 -36.75 3.23
C LEU A 26 10.56 -36.67 3.65
N PRO A 27 10.19 -37.33 4.78
CA PRO A 27 8.84 -37.25 5.29
C PRO A 27 8.54 -35.78 5.64
N LEU A 28 7.43 -35.24 5.10
CA LEU A 28 6.85 -33.99 5.52
C LEU A 28 6.57 -34.08 7.03
N ALA A 29 7.51 -33.61 7.84
CA ALA A 29 7.25 -33.33 9.23
C ALA A 29 6.07 -32.34 9.20
N LYS A 30 4.91 -32.74 9.75
CA LYS A 30 3.78 -31.88 10.01
C LYS A 30 4.34 -30.68 10.76
N ALA A 31 4.44 -29.53 10.09
CA ALA A 31 4.76 -28.28 10.72
C ALA A 31 3.75 -28.12 11.86
N LYS A 32 4.21 -28.25 13.09
CA LYS A 32 3.44 -27.86 14.27
C LYS A 32 3.12 -26.40 14.05
N ARG A 33 1.82 -26.07 13.93
CA ARG A 33 1.34 -24.69 14.05
C ARG A 33 2.02 -24.11 15.28
N PRO A 34 2.76 -22.99 15.20
CA PRO A 34 3.09 -22.28 16.41
C PRO A 34 1.76 -21.92 17.04
N PRO A 35 1.56 -22.20 18.33
CA PRO A 35 0.31 -21.91 18.98
C PRO A 35 0.15 -20.38 19.06
N TYR A 36 -0.71 -19.82 18.24
CA TYR A 36 -1.28 -18.48 18.48
C TYR A 36 -2.32 -18.60 19.61
N THR A 37 -1.89 -19.19 20.73
CA THR A 37 -2.70 -19.44 21.92
C THR A 37 -2.17 -18.71 23.15
N GLU A 38 -1.15 -17.87 22.98
CA GLU A 38 -0.87 -16.88 24.02
C GLU A 38 -1.92 -15.76 23.91
N PRO A 39 -2.51 -15.33 25.01
CA PRO A 39 -3.53 -14.30 24.97
C PRO A 39 -2.91 -13.04 24.35
N MET A 40 -3.53 -12.48 23.30
CA MET A 40 -3.15 -11.21 22.65
C MET A 40 -3.31 -10.00 23.62
N ASN A 41 -3.30 -10.26 24.92
CA ASN A 41 -3.55 -9.26 25.97
C ASN A 41 -2.39 -8.27 26.16
N ASP A 42 -1.24 -8.50 25.52
CA ASP A 42 -0.04 -7.67 25.69
C ASP A 42 0.41 -6.97 24.38
N ILE A 43 -0.44 -6.93 23.34
CA ILE A 43 -0.09 -6.17 22.14
C ILE A 43 -0.23 -4.68 22.44
N GLY A 44 0.93 -3.98 22.49
CA GLY A 44 1.00 -2.53 22.64
C GLY A 44 1.12 -1.80 21.30
N ASN A 45 1.91 -2.36 20.37
CA ASN A 45 2.34 -1.69 19.15
C ASN A 45 1.83 -2.37 17.89
N ILE A 46 1.00 -1.68 17.10
CA ILE A 46 0.41 -2.21 15.88
C ILE A 46 0.86 -1.38 14.67
N VAL A 47 1.26 -2.05 13.60
CA VAL A 47 1.41 -1.44 12.28
C VAL A 47 0.42 -2.09 11.32
N ILE A 48 -0.39 -1.26 10.65
CA ILE A 48 -1.36 -1.69 9.66
C ILE A 48 -0.94 -1.16 8.29
N LEU A 49 -0.80 -2.04 7.31
CA LEU A 49 -0.58 -1.68 5.91
C LEU A 49 -1.89 -1.84 5.14
N THR A 50 -2.36 -0.79 4.48
CA THR A 50 -3.55 -0.87 3.62
C THR A 50 -3.20 -0.68 2.15
N GLY A 51 -3.89 -1.37 1.26
CA GLY A 51 -3.81 -1.23 -0.19
C GLY A 51 -5.17 -1.00 -0.82
N ALA A 52 -5.25 -0.97 -2.15
CA ALA A 52 -6.44 -0.58 -2.90
C ALA A 52 -7.67 -1.49 -2.63
N GLY A 53 -7.45 -2.72 -2.15
CA GLY A 53 -8.53 -3.65 -1.81
C GLY A 53 -9.44 -3.13 -0.69
N ILE A 54 -8.94 -2.32 0.26
CA ILE A 54 -9.79 -1.73 1.31
C ILE A 54 -10.79 -0.72 0.75
N SER A 55 -10.43 0.00 -0.33
CA SER A 55 -11.25 1.03 -0.97
C SER A 55 -12.14 0.49 -2.10
N ALA A 56 -12.01 -0.79 -2.46
CA ALA A 56 -12.76 -1.39 -3.57
C ALA A 56 -14.27 -1.34 -3.33
N GLU A 57 -14.72 -1.62 -2.12
CA GLU A 57 -16.14 -1.58 -1.73
C GLU A 57 -16.71 -0.15 -1.64
N SER A 58 -15.85 0.86 -1.60
CA SER A 58 -16.21 2.27 -1.74
C SER A 58 -16.39 2.70 -3.21
N GLY A 59 -16.06 1.84 -4.18
CA GLY A 59 -16.14 2.16 -5.60
C GLY A 59 -14.84 2.74 -6.19
N VAL A 60 -13.74 2.73 -5.43
CA VAL A 60 -12.43 3.12 -5.96
C VAL A 60 -11.83 1.93 -6.72
N ALA A 61 -11.43 2.16 -7.97
CA ALA A 61 -10.82 1.12 -8.79
C ALA A 61 -9.50 0.64 -8.19
N THR A 62 -9.33 -0.68 -8.11
CA THR A 62 -8.09 -1.28 -7.64
C THR A 62 -6.96 -1.11 -8.67
N PHE A 63 -5.72 -1.06 -8.18
CA PHE A 63 -4.53 -0.80 -9.00
C PHE A 63 -4.29 -1.81 -10.14
N ARG A 64 -4.89 -3.00 -10.07
CA ARG A 64 -4.78 -4.04 -11.11
C ARG A 64 -6.17 -4.51 -11.51
N GLY A 65 -6.74 -3.83 -12.50
CA GLY A 65 -7.90 -4.33 -13.24
C GLY A 65 -7.54 -5.49 -14.17
N PRO A 66 -8.53 -6.13 -14.81
CA PRO A 66 -8.30 -7.14 -15.83
C PRO A 66 -7.33 -6.62 -16.90
N GLY A 67 -6.30 -7.41 -17.25
CA GLY A 67 -5.31 -7.05 -18.27
C GLY A 67 -4.14 -6.20 -17.79
N GLY A 68 -3.95 -5.98 -16.47
CA GLY A 68 -2.82 -5.22 -15.94
C GLY A 68 -2.91 -3.71 -16.19
N LEU A 69 -4.09 -3.22 -16.57
CA LEU A 69 -4.35 -1.80 -16.80
C LEU A 69 -4.83 -1.12 -15.52
N TRP A 70 -4.38 0.11 -15.30
CA TRP A 70 -4.90 0.99 -14.28
C TRP A 70 -5.86 2.00 -14.90
N GLU A 71 -7.16 1.78 -14.70
CA GLU A 71 -8.23 2.60 -15.31
C GLU A 71 -8.05 2.79 -16.84
N GLY A 72 -7.75 1.70 -17.56
CA GLY A 72 -7.59 1.71 -19.00
C GLY A 72 -6.22 2.20 -19.50
N HIS A 73 -5.31 2.60 -18.62
CA HIS A 73 -3.96 3.03 -18.95
C HIS A 73 -2.90 2.02 -18.47
N ARG A 74 -1.83 1.89 -19.24
CA ARG A 74 -0.65 1.18 -18.77
C ARG A 74 0.02 2.01 -17.67
N VAL A 75 0.54 1.35 -16.65
CA VAL A 75 1.24 2.02 -15.54
C VAL A 75 2.40 2.88 -16.04
N GLU A 76 3.13 2.36 -17.03
CA GLU A 76 4.28 3.03 -17.66
C GLU A 76 3.90 4.32 -18.42
N ASP A 77 2.62 4.54 -18.69
CA ASP A 77 2.13 5.72 -19.40
C ASP A 77 1.62 6.83 -18.46
N VAL A 78 1.34 6.49 -17.18
CA VAL A 78 0.71 7.44 -16.26
C VAL A 78 1.37 7.53 -14.86
N CYS A 79 2.24 6.59 -14.50
CA CYS A 79 2.77 6.50 -13.14
C CYS A 79 4.30 6.29 -13.09
N THR A 80 5.04 6.97 -13.98
CA THR A 80 6.51 7.00 -13.96
C THR A 80 7.02 8.43 -14.23
N PRO A 81 8.22 8.78 -13.75
CA PRO A 81 8.85 10.07 -14.09
C PRO A 81 9.01 10.27 -15.61
N GLU A 82 9.32 9.20 -16.34
CA GLU A 82 9.46 9.20 -17.79
C GLU A 82 8.13 9.49 -18.50
N ALA A 83 7.01 8.95 -17.97
CA ALA A 83 5.67 9.25 -18.49
C ALA A 83 5.35 10.73 -18.30
N LEU A 84 5.63 11.29 -17.12
CA LEU A 84 5.42 12.71 -16.84
C LEU A 84 6.26 13.60 -17.76
N ALA A 85 7.51 13.22 -18.02
CA ALA A 85 8.38 13.97 -18.93
C ALA A 85 7.94 13.85 -20.39
N ARG A 86 7.45 12.68 -20.82
CA ARG A 86 7.02 12.39 -22.19
C ARG A 86 5.70 13.05 -22.54
N ASP A 87 4.71 12.90 -21.66
CA ASP A 87 3.35 13.45 -21.85
C ASP A 87 2.76 13.97 -20.53
N PRO A 88 3.17 15.17 -20.08
CA PRO A 88 2.66 15.76 -18.85
C PRO A 88 1.14 16.01 -18.89
N ARG A 89 0.56 16.23 -20.09
CA ARG A 89 -0.89 16.46 -20.22
C ARG A 89 -1.68 15.19 -19.90
N LEU A 90 -1.24 14.04 -20.41
CA LEU A 90 -1.87 12.76 -20.11
C LEU A 90 -1.77 12.46 -18.61
N VAL A 91 -0.59 12.58 -18.02
CA VAL A 91 -0.35 12.27 -16.60
C VAL A 91 -1.19 13.18 -15.70
N HIS A 92 -1.14 14.49 -15.90
CA HIS A 92 -1.94 15.44 -15.10
C HIS A 92 -3.45 15.17 -15.22
N ARG A 93 -3.95 14.97 -16.45
CA ARG A 93 -5.36 14.65 -16.69
C ARG A 93 -5.78 13.35 -16.00
N PHE A 94 -4.94 12.31 -16.03
CA PHE A 94 -5.20 11.03 -15.38
C PHE A 94 -5.42 11.23 -13.86
N TYR A 95 -4.54 11.97 -13.19
CA TYR A 95 -4.68 12.23 -11.75
C TYR A 95 -5.80 13.22 -11.42
N ASP A 96 -6.09 14.19 -12.30
CA ASP A 96 -7.23 15.10 -12.15
C ASP A 96 -8.57 14.35 -12.18
N LEU A 97 -8.74 13.40 -13.10
CA LEU A 97 -9.94 12.56 -13.17
C LEU A 97 -10.10 11.71 -11.90
N ARG A 98 -9.02 11.14 -11.40
CA ARG A 98 -9.02 10.36 -10.16
C ARG A 98 -9.34 11.23 -8.94
N ARG A 99 -8.78 12.44 -8.87
CA ARG A 99 -9.08 13.41 -7.81
C ARG A 99 -10.56 13.80 -7.83
N ALA A 100 -11.09 14.09 -9.00
CA ALA A 100 -12.51 14.41 -9.16
C ALA A 100 -13.43 13.25 -8.75
N ALA A 101 -13.06 12.00 -9.05
CA ALA A 101 -13.81 10.81 -8.68
C ALA A 101 -13.92 10.62 -7.15
N LEU A 102 -12.99 11.16 -6.35
CA LEU A 102 -13.09 11.10 -4.87
C LEU A 102 -14.35 11.76 -4.32
N ALA A 103 -14.95 12.71 -5.05
CA ALA A 103 -16.19 13.35 -4.63
C ALA A 103 -17.42 12.41 -4.67
N THR A 104 -17.34 11.32 -5.42
CA THR A 104 -18.46 10.38 -5.64
C THR A 104 -18.39 9.13 -4.76
N VAL A 105 -17.29 8.94 -4.02
CA VAL A 105 -17.08 7.79 -3.15
C VAL A 105 -17.12 8.19 -1.68
N VAL A 106 -17.45 7.23 -0.81
CA VAL A 106 -17.49 7.41 0.65
C VAL A 106 -16.70 6.29 1.35
N PRO A 107 -16.17 6.55 2.56
CA PRO A 107 -15.59 5.49 3.38
C PRO A 107 -16.58 4.32 3.53
N ASN A 108 -16.06 3.12 3.61
CA ASN A 108 -16.84 1.91 3.91
C ASN A 108 -16.57 1.45 5.35
N THR A 109 -17.27 0.39 5.77
CA THR A 109 -17.20 -0.15 7.12
C THR A 109 -15.79 -0.54 7.59
N ALA A 110 -14.88 -0.89 6.66
CA ALA A 110 -13.48 -1.16 7.00
C ALA A 110 -12.74 0.12 7.41
N HIS A 111 -12.94 1.23 6.69
CA HIS A 111 -12.35 2.53 7.06
C HIS A 111 -12.88 3.01 8.41
N ASP A 112 -14.21 2.91 8.63
CA ASP A 112 -14.85 3.30 9.89
C ASP A 112 -14.35 2.45 11.07
N ALA A 113 -14.12 1.15 10.84
CA ALA A 113 -13.58 0.26 11.85
C ALA A 113 -12.13 0.63 12.22
N LEU A 114 -11.28 0.93 11.22
CA LEU A 114 -9.91 1.37 11.49
C LEU A 114 -9.86 2.73 12.20
N ALA A 115 -10.76 3.64 11.89
CA ALA A 115 -10.88 4.92 12.60
C ALA A 115 -11.30 4.71 14.07
N ARG A 116 -12.21 3.75 14.36
CA ARG A 116 -12.56 3.37 15.73
C ARG A 116 -11.37 2.75 16.46
N LEU A 117 -10.62 1.86 15.80
CA LEU A 117 -9.40 1.29 16.38
C LEU A 117 -8.40 2.39 16.70
N ASP A 118 -8.18 3.33 15.76
CA ASP A 118 -7.26 4.46 15.94
C ASP A 118 -7.65 5.33 17.14
N ALA A 119 -8.94 5.61 17.31
CA ALA A 119 -9.45 6.42 18.42
C ALA A 119 -9.38 5.71 19.79
N GLY A 120 -9.55 4.37 19.81
CA GLY A 120 -9.68 3.59 21.04
C GLY A 120 -8.44 2.81 21.45
N TRP A 121 -7.43 2.64 20.57
CA TRP A 121 -6.26 1.84 20.88
C TRP A 121 -5.32 2.57 21.87
N PRO A 122 -5.05 2.00 23.04
CA PRO A 122 -4.27 2.67 24.09
C PRO A 122 -2.76 2.70 23.78
N GLY A 123 -2.27 1.78 22.95
CA GLY A 123 -0.86 1.65 22.60
C GLY A 123 -0.46 2.44 21.35
N GLU A 124 0.74 2.18 20.84
CA GLU A 124 1.18 2.75 19.55
C GLU A 124 0.44 2.09 18.39
N LEU A 125 -0.05 2.90 17.48
CA LEU A 125 -0.67 2.46 16.23
C LEU A 125 -0.16 3.32 15.09
N LEU A 126 0.23 2.70 13.98
CA LEU A 126 0.52 3.40 12.73
C LEU A 126 -0.22 2.71 11.58
N ILE A 127 -1.10 3.44 10.91
CA ILE A 127 -1.72 3.00 9.67
C ILE A 127 -0.89 3.57 8.50
N VAL A 128 -0.27 2.71 7.74
CA VAL A 128 0.48 3.03 6.52
C VAL A 128 -0.40 2.66 5.34
N THR A 129 -0.74 3.63 4.51
CA THR A 129 -1.53 3.35 3.31
C THR A 129 -0.71 3.51 2.03
N GLN A 130 -0.88 2.56 1.13
CA GLN A 130 -0.42 2.65 -0.26
C GLN A 130 -1.41 3.45 -1.12
N ASN A 131 -2.63 3.64 -0.60
CA ASN A 131 -3.68 4.35 -1.30
C ASN A 131 -3.38 5.84 -1.36
N VAL A 132 -3.87 6.45 -2.42
CA VAL A 132 -3.75 7.89 -2.68
C VAL A 132 -5.09 8.61 -2.53
N ASP A 133 -6.16 7.86 -2.19
CA ASP A 133 -7.47 8.42 -1.82
C ASP A 133 -7.46 8.96 -0.37
N ASP A 134 -8.49 9.69 0.02
CA ASP A 134 -8.65 10.32 1.33
C ASP A 134 -9.71 9.62 2.21
N LEU A 135 -10.01 8.35 1.94
CA LEU A 135 -11.10 7.65 2.63
C LEU A 135 -10.79 7.36 4.10
N HIS A 136 -9.54 7.13 4.45
CA HIS A 136 -9.11 6.97 5.84
C HIS A 136 -9.35 8.24 6.67
N GLU A 137 -8.93 9.41 6.15
CA GLU A 137 -9.11 10.69 6.82
C GLU A 137 -10.59 11.03 6.95
N ARG A 138 -11.37 10.78 5.90
CA ARG A 138 -12.82 11.03 5.89
C ARG A 138 -13.57 10.13 6.86
N ALA A 139 -13.06 8.92 7.16
CA ALA A 139 -13.54 8.06 8.24
C ALA A 139 -13.12 8.53 9.63
N GLY A 140 -12.14 9.44 9.73
CA GLY A 140 -11.66 10.00 10.99
C GLY A 140 -10.33 9.45 11.50
N THR A 141 -9.62 8.62 10.72
CA THR A 141 -8.29 8.10 11.06
C THR A 141 -7.29 9.26 11.16
N LYS A 142 -6.44 9.25 12.21
CA LYS A 142 -5.45 10.30 12.49
C LYS A 142 -4.01 9.78 12.47
N ARG A 143 -3.75 8.60 13.01
CA ARG A 143 -2.42 7.95 13.01
C ARG A 143 -2.15 7.28 11.66
N LEU A 144 -2.20 8.09 10.58
CA LEU A 144 -2.15 7.69 9.17
C LEU A 144 -0.90 8.23 8.48
N LEU A 145 -0.32 7.44 7.58
CA LEU A 145 0.81 7.82 6.75
C LEU A 145 0.57 7.35 5.31
N HIS A 146 0.49 8.28 4.37
CA HIS A 146 0.45 7.99 2.94
C HIS A 146 1.86 7.77 2.39
N MET A 147 2.21 6.51 2.12
CA MET A 147 3.54 6.21 1.61
C MET A 147 3.70 6.44 0.11
N HIS A 148 2.61 6.50 -0.64
CA HIS A 148 2.61 6.72 -2.09
C HIS A 148 2.05 8.10 -2.50
N GLY A 149 1.88 9.02 -1.55
CA GLY A 149 1.34 10.34 -1.81
C GLY A 149 -0.18 10.41 -1.76
N GLU A 150 -0.74 11.53 -2.21
CA GLU A 150 -2.16 11.87 -2.03
C GLU A 150 -2.72 12.55 -3.26
N LEU A 151 -3.90 12.12 -3.72
CA LEU A 151 -4.61 12.75 -4.85
C LEU A 151 -4.98 14.22 -4.57
N ARG A 152 -5.26 14.56 -3.29
CA ARG A 152 -5.61 15.92 -2.86
C ARG A 152 -4.39 16.76 -2.47
N SER A 153 -3.22 16.43 -3.02
CA SER A 153 -1.98 17.19 -2.82
C SER A 153 -1.30 17.47 -4.16
N ALA A 154 -0.57 18.58 -4.23
CA ALA A 154 0.33 18.91 -5.32
C ALA A 154 1.75 19.11 -4.76
N LEU A 155 2.73 18.58 -5.47
CA LEU A 155 4.16 18.63 -5.15
C LEU A 155 4.89 19.49 -6.17
N CYS A 156 5.73 20.42 -5.70
CA CYS A 156 6.65 21.11 -6.57
C CYS A 156 7.90 20.24 -6.83
N ALA A 157 8.16 19.90 -8.08
CA ALA A 157 9.32 19.09 -8.46
C ALA A 157 10.66 19.81 -8.22
N GLU A 158 10.66 21.16 -8.16
CA GLU A 158 11.89 21.96 -7.96
C GLU A 158 12.26 22.13 -6.48
N CYS A 159 11.29 22.53 -5.64
CA CYS A 159 11.60 22.89 -4.25
C CYS A 159 11.02 21.95 -3.21
N GLY A 160 10.30 20.92 -3.62
CA GLY A 160 9.66 19.96 -2.72
C GLY A 160 8.45 20.50 -1.94
N HIS A 161 8.01 21.75 -2.21
CA HIS A 161 6.85 22.33 -1.53
C HIS A 161 5.59 21.51 -1.85
N ARG A 162 4.85 21.15 -0.81
CA ARG A 162 3.56 20.47 -0.90
C ARG A 162 2.44 21.36 -0.46
N ARG A 163 1.29 21.23 -1.11
CA ARG A 163 0.07 21.93 -0.71
C ARG A 163 -1.18 21.13 -1.05
N ARG A 164 -2.23 21.32 -0.28
CA ARG A 164 -3.55 20.79 -0.61
C ARG A 164 -4.01 21.30 -1.97
N TRP A 165 -4.55 20.40 -2.78
CA TRP A 165 -5.01 20.67 -4.13
C TRP A 165 -6.27 19.86 -4.45
N GLU A 166 -7.35 20.54 -4.79
CA GLU A 166 -8.65 19.90 -5.03
C GLU A 166 -9.16 20.07 -6.46
N GLU A 167 -8.61 21.05 -7.17
CA GLU A 167 -8.99 21.41 -8.54
C GLU A 167 -8.17 20.64 -9.57
N THR A 168 -8.42 20.91 -10.85
CA THR A 168 -7.53 20.47 -11.93
C THR A 168 -6.14 21.07 -11.76
N LEU A 169 -5.12 20.31 -12.07
CA LEU A 169 -3.73 20.73 -12.00
C LEU A 169 -3.10 20.72 -13.40
N PRO A 170 -3.19 21.81 -14.18
CA PRO A 170 -2.58 21.87 -15.51
C PRO A 170 -1.05 21.76 -15.44
N PRO A 171 -0.39 21.13 -16.43
CA PRO A 171 1.06 21.18 -16.55
C PRO A 171 1.57 22.62 -16.62
N GLY A 172 2.69 22.90 -15.96
CA GLY A 172 3.26 24.25 -15.91
C GLY A 172 2.64 25.17 -14.86
N THR A 173 1.75 24.64 -14.00
CA THR A 173 1.22 25.40 -12.84
C THR A 173 2.37 25.85 -11.94
N ARG A 174 2.39 27.15 -11.60
CA ARG A 174 3.48 27.76 -10.80
C ARG A 174 3.38 27.38 -9.33
N CYS A 175 4.51 27.05 -8.74
CA CYS A 175 4.64 26.82 -7.30
C CYS A 175 4.52 28.16 -6.55
N PRO A 176 3.70 28.26 -5.50
CA PRO A 176 3.56 29.47 -4.72
C PRO A 176 4.81 29.79 -3.87
N ALA A 177 5.66 28.79 -3.59
CA ALA A 177 6.86 28.97 -2.77
C ALA A 177 8.09 29.43 -3.57
N CYS A 178 8.31 28.89 -4.78
CA CYS A 178 9.50 29.20 -5.59
C CYS A 178 9.18 29.79 -6.97
N ALA A 179 7.89 29.96 -7.31
CA ALA A 179 7.41 30.46 -8.59
C ALA A 179 7.75 29.60 -9.82
N ALA A 180 8.47 28.50 -9.68
CA ALA A 180 8.76 27.58 -10.78
C ALA A 180 7.46 26.96 -11.35
N PRO A 181 7.34 26.76 -12.68
CA PRO A 181 6.19 26.11 -13.31
C PRO A 181 6.29 24.58 -13.19
N ALA A 182 6.42 24.08 -11.96
CA ALA A 182 6.86 22.72 -11.63
C ALA A 182 5.93 21.98 -10.67
N LEU A 183 4.67 22.44 -10.50
CA LEU A 183 3.71 21.67 -9.72
C LEU A 183 3.26 20.43 -10.50
N ARG A 184 3.28 19.27 -9.83
CA ARG A 184 2.79 18.00 -10.34
C ARG A 184 1.86 17.34 -9.30
N PRO A 185 1.08 16.29 -9.67
CA PRO A 185 0.40 15.45 -8.68
C PRO A 185 1.40 14.93 -7.63
N ASP A 186 1.03 15.02 -6.35
CA ASP A 186 1.85 14.53 -5.23
C ASP A 186 1.69 13.03 -5.06
N ILE A 187 2.16 12.30 -6.06
CA ILE A 187 2.12 10.85 -6.15
C ILE A 187 3.55 10.32 -6.28
N VAL A 188 3.87 9.30 -5.54
CA VAL A 188 5.12 8.55 -5.70
C VAL A 188 5.00 7.68 -6.94
N PHE A 189 5.76 7.98 -7.96
CA PHE A 189 5.82 7.21 -9.20
C PHE A 189 6.71 5.98 -9.03
N PHE A 190 6.51 4.98 -9.90
CA PHE A 190 7.43 3.85 -9.97
C PHE A 190 8.85 4.33 -10.25
N GLY A 191 9.80 3.82 -9.46
CA GLY A 191 11.19 4.28 -9.47
C GLY A 191 11.51 5.40 -8.48
N GLU A 192 10.50 6.08 -7.92
CA GLU A 192 10.71 7.05 -6.85
C GLU A 192 10.68 6.38 -5.47
N MET A 193 11.33 7.00 -4.49
CA MET A 193 11.35 6.53 -3.11
C MET A 193 10.00 6.85 -2.42
N PRO A 194 9.32 5.87 -1.83
CA PRO A 194 8.12 6.12 -1.03
C PRO A 194 8.38 7.04 0.15
N TYR A 195 7.35 7.76 0.57
CA TYR A 195 7.46 8.74 1.65
C TYR A 195 7.64 8.09 3.02
N ARG A 196 8.42 8.75 3.87
CA ARG A 196 8.56 8.40 5.29
C ARG A 196 9.06 6.97 5.56
N MET A 197 9.87 6.40 4.69
CA MET A 197 10.39 5.02 4.87
C MET A 197 11.10 4.84 6.20
N ASP A 198 11.88 5.83 6.64
CA ASP A 198 12.55 5.85 7.95
C ASP A 198 11.57 5.71 9.14
N THR A 199 10.41 6.34 9.05
CA THR A 199 9.34 6.25 10.07
C THR A 199 8.68 4.88 10.05
N ILE A 200 8.40 4.36 8.84
CA ILE A 200 7.79 3.04 8.65
C ILE A 200 8.73 1.95 9.17
N GLU A 201 10.00 1.98 8.81
CA GLU A 201 11.00 1.01 9.25
C GLU A 201 11.17 0.99 10.77
N ARG A 202 11.22 2.17 11.42
CA ARG A 202 11.23 2.27 12.89
C ARG A 202 9.96 1.70 13.53
N ALA A 203 8.80 1.90 12.93
CA ALA A 203 7.55 1.33 13.43
C ALA A 203 7.54 -0.19 13.27
N LEU A 204 7.94 -0.72 12.11
CA LEU A 204 8.04 -2.16 11.86
C LEU A 204 9.02 -2.86 12.81
N ALA A 205 10.13 -2.20 13.16
CA ALA A 205 11.11 -2.75 14.08
C ALA A 205 10.60 -2.88 15.54
N ARG A 206 9.51 -2.21 15.88
CA ARG A 206 8.93 -2.20 17.23
C ARG A 206 7.52 -2.75 17.31
N CYS A 207 6.89 -3.05 16.16
CA CYS A 207 5.53 -3.57 16.17
C CYS A 207 5.50 -4.99 16.73
N GLU A 208 4.44 -5.30 17.45
CA GLU A 208 4.14 -6.63 17.98
C GLU A 208 3.10 -7.32 17.12
N LEU A 209 2.30 -6.54 16.39
CA LEU A 209 1.37 -7.03 15.38
C LEU A 209 1.49 -6.22 14.10
N PHE A 210 1.74 -6.90 13.00
CA PHE A 210 1.67 -6.34 11.64
C PHE A 210 0.44 -6.88 10.93
N VAL A 211 -0.42 -5.98 10.45
CA VAL A 211 -1.65 -6.34 9.72
C VAL A 211 -1.60 -5.80 8.31
N SER A 212 -1.89 -6.64 7.32
CA SER A 212 -1.96 -6.25 5.91
C SER A 212 -3.39 -6.39 5.41
N ILE A 213 -3.97 -5.33 4.84
CA ILE A 213 -5.37 -5.29 4.42
C ILE A 213 -5.47 -4.86 2.96
N GLY A 214 -6.07 -5.71 2.12
CA GLY A 214 -6.41 -5.36 0.73
C GLY A 214 -5.21 -5.03 -0.15
N THR A 215 -4.06 -5.67 0.08
CA THR A 215 -2.84 -5.46 -0.73
C THR A 215 -2.51 -6.67 -1.59
N SER A 216 -1.95 -6.44 -2.78
CA SER A 216 -1.52 -7.53 -3.69
C SER A 216 -0.25 -8.23 -3.22
N GLY A 217 0.51 -7.64 -2.28
CA GLY A 217 1.83 -8.14 -1.88
C GLY A 217 2.88 -8.13 -2.99
N ALA A 218 2.69 -7.31 -4.03
CA ALA A 218 3.55 -7.32 -5.21
C ALA A 218 4.34 -6.01 -5.40
N VAL A 219 3.99 -4.93 -4.69
CA VAL A 219 4.61 -3.61 -4.84
C VAL A 219 5.66 -3.41 -3.75
N TYR A 220 6.92 -3.34 -4.14
CA TYR A 220 8.03 -3.05 -3.24
C TYR A 220 8.21 -1.54 -3.04
N PRO A 221 8.66 -1.10 -1.83
CA PRO A 221 9.12 -1.91 -0.69
C PRO A 221 7.99 -2.47 0.20
N ALA A 222 6.73 -2.03 0.05
CA ALA A 222 5.61 -2.43 0.92
C ALA A 222 5.41 -3.95 1.01
N ALA A 223 5.62 -4.68 -0.08
CA ALA A 223 5.55 -6.15 -0.11
C ALA A 223 6.55 -6.84 0.85
N GLY A 224 7.65 -6.17 1.20
CA GLY A 224 8.66 -6.66 2.14
C GLY A 224 8.35 -6.41 3.61
N PHE A 225 7.36 -5.57 3.94
CA PHE A 225 7.11 -5.16 5.33
C PHE A 225 6.73 -6.31 6.24
N VAL A 226 5.99 -7.30 5.75
CA VAL A 226 5.68 -8.51 6.51
C VAL A 226 6.94 -9.28 6.92
N GLN A 227 7.94 -9.36 6.04
CA GLN A 227 9.20 -10.05 6.33
C GLN A 227 10.02 -9.25 7.36
N THR A 228 10.05 -7.92 7.24
CA THR A 228 10.70 -7.03 8.21
C THR A 228 10.05 -7.16 9.59
N ALA A 229 8.71 -7.09 9.67
CA ALA A 229 7.98 -7.23 10.92
C ALA A 229 8.26 -8.60 11.59
N ARG A 230 8.21 -9.69 10.81
CA ARG A 230 8.53 -11.04 11.30
C ARG A 230 9.97 -11.17 11.78
N TYR A 231 10.91 -10.55 11.10
CA TYR A 231 12.32 -10.56 11.52
C TYR A 231 12.50 -9.95 12.91
N HIS A 232 11.68 -8.95 13.24
CA HIS A 232 11.65 -8.31 14.56
C HIS A 232 10.72 -9.02 15.58
N GLY A 233 10.12 -10.15 15.22
CA GLY A 233 9.31 -10.96 16.13
C GLY A 233 7.83 -10.64 16.16
N ALA A 234 7.35 -9.76 15.28
CA ALA A 234 5.94 -9.41 15.21
C ALA A 234 5.08 -10.60 14.76
N ALA A 235 3.91 -10.70 15.34
CA ALA A 235 2.80 -11.45 14.80
C ALA A 235 2.31 -10.84 13.48
N THR A 236 1.79 -11.66 12.55
CA THR A 236 1.40 -11.15 11.23
C THR A 236 0.06 -11.71 10.80
N LEU A 237 -0.84 -10.80 10.39
CA LEU A 237 -2.18 -11.09 9.89
C LEU A 237 -2.37 -10.49 8.50
N GLU A 238 -2.87 -11.28 7.57
CA GLU A 238 -3.36 -10.81 6.28
C GLU A 238 -4.89 -10.85 6.24
N MET A 239 -5.52 -9.79 5.78
CA MET A 239 -6.93 -9.72 5.43
C MET A 239 -7.07 -9.30 3.96
N ASN A 240 -7.57 -10.19 3.11
CA ASN A 240 -7.64 -9.96 1.68
C ASN A 240 -8.80 -10.73 1.04
N LEU A 241 -9.27 -10.31 -0.14
CA LEU A 241 -10.32 -11.03 -0.85
C LEU A 241 -9.81 -12.40 -1.32
N ASP A 242 -8.58 -12.44 -1.83
CA ASP A 242 -7.86 -13.63 -2.30
C ASP A 242 -6.43 -13.60 -1.78
N SER A 243 -5.75 -14.76 -1.82
CA SER A 243 -4.34 -14.85 -1.43
C SER A 243 -3.47 -13.89 -2.24
N SER A 244 -2.64 -13.11 -1.55
CA SER A 244 -1.65 -12.23 -2.16
C SER A 244 -0.35 -12.95 -2.50
N GLN A 245 0.57 -12.29 -3.19
CA GLN A 245 1.92 -12.83 -3.41
C GLN A 245 2.72 -12.95 -2.10
N GLY A 246 2.31 -12.21 -1.07
CA GLY A 246 2.93 -12.23 0.26
C GLY A 246 2.32 -13.21 1.26
N SER A 247 1.19 -13.89 0.92
CA SER A 247 0.43 -14.71 1.90
C SER A 247 1.26 -15.78 2.59
N ILE A 248 2.26 -16.35 1.91
CA ILE A 248 3.16 -17.37 2.48
C ILE A 248 4.00 -16.84 3.66
N PHE A 249 4.13 -15.55 3.82
CA PHE A 249 4.90 -14.92 4.89
C PHE A 249 4.05 -14.57 6.11
N PHE A 250 2.73 -14.65 6.03
CA PHE A 250 1.84 -14.35 7.14
C PHE A 250 1.62 -15.58 8.03
N ALA A 251 1.54 -15.35 9.35
CA ALA A 251 1.22 -16.41 10.31
C ALA A 251 -0.27 -16.78 10.23
N GLU A 252 -1.13 -15.78 9.97
CA GLU A 252 -2.56 -15.94 9.80
C GLU A 252 -3.03 -15.17 8.55
N SER A 253 -3.96 -15.76 7.81
CA SER A 253 -4.63 -15.11 6.68
C SER A 253 -6.12 -15.34 6.78
N ARG A 254 -6.90 -14.25 6.73
CA ARG A 254 -8.37 -14.26 6.67
C ARG A 254 -8.79 -13.80 5.28
N MET A 255 -9.52 -14.67 4.55
CA MET A 255 -9.98 -14.35 3.20
C MET A 255 -11.45 -13.93 3.23
N GLY A 256 -11.72 -12.79 2.59
CA GLY A 256 -13.06 -12.19 2.51
C GLY A 256 -13.00 -10.70 2.19
N ARG A 257 -14.17 -10.07 2.22
CA ARG A 257 -14.31 -8.63 1.97
C ARG A 257 -13.74 -7.83 3.13
N ALA A 258 -13.06 -6.74 2.83
CA ALA A 258 -12.50 -5.88 3.87
C ALA A 258 -13.60 -5.29 4.77
N GLY A 259 -14.75 -4.94 4.19
CA GLY A 259 -15.92 -4.42 4.91
C GLY A 259 -16.53 -5.37 5.93
N ASP A 260 -16.27 -6.68 5.83
CA ASP A 260 -16.71 -7.70 6.77
C ASP A 260 -15.60 -8.04 7.77
N LEU A 261 -14.40 -8.36 7.27
CA LEU A 261 -13.29 -8.86 8.08
C LEU A 261 -12.70 -7.82 9.03
N VAL A 262 -12.56 -6.57 8.57
CA VAL A 262 -11.90 -5.52 9.37
C VAL A 262 -12.75 -5.11 10.58
N PRO A 263 -14.08 -4.89 10.45
CA PRO A 263 -14.94 -4.62 11.61
C PRO A 263 -14.94 -5.74 12.63
N GLU A 264 -14.97 -7.01 12.19
CA GLU A 264 -14.90 -8.18 13.07
C GLU A 264 -13.59 -8.20 13.85
N TRP A 265 -12.45 -8.10 13.15
CA TRP A 265 -11.13 -8.06 13.76
C TRP A 265 -10.97 -6.89 14.74
N VAL A 266 -11.42 -5.69 14.35
CA VAL A 266 -11.36 -4.52 15.24
C VAL A 266 -12.20 -4.73 16.50
N GLY A 267 -13.37 -5.37 16.37
CA GLY A 267 -14.20 -5.78 17.52
C GLY A 267 -13.46 -6.72 18.47
N GLU A 268 -12.70 -7.69 17.93
CA GLU A 268 -11.84 -8.59 18.70
C GLU A 268 -10.74 -7.82 19.45
N MET A 269 -10.11 -6.81 18.79
CA MET A 269 -9.02 -6.03 19.38
C MET A 269 -9.50 -5.10 20.50
N ILE A 270 -10.56 -4.33 20.27
CA ILE A 270 -11.09 -3.37 21.25
C ILE A 270 -11.79 -4.10 22.43
N GLY A 271 -12.42 -5.24 22.18
CA GLY A 271 -13.07 -6.04 23.24
C GLY A 271 -12.10 -6.72 24.19
N ARG A 272 -10.81 -6.69 23.89
CA ARG A 272 -9.71 -7.25 24.68
C ARG A 272 -8.89 -6.17 25.43
N ALA A 273 -8.98 -4.90 25.01
CA ALA A 273 -8.35 -3.75 25.64
C ALA A 273 -9.25 -3.22 26.79
#